data_8343c167cbc37dc1a34dc9223d88ec44
#
_entry.id   8343c167cbc37dc1a34dc9223d88ec44
#
_cell.length_a   1.000
_cell.length_b   1.000
_cell.length_c   1.000
_cell.angle_alpha   90.00
_cell.angle_beta   90.00
_cell.angle_gamma   90.00
#
_symmetry.space_group_name_H-M   'P 1'
#
loop_
_entity.id
_entity.type
_entity.pdbx_description
1 polymer ?
#
loop_
_entity_poly.entity_id
_entity_poly.type
_entity_poly.pdbx_seq_one_letter_code
_entity_poly.pdbx_strand_id
1 'polypeptide(L)'
;MVDAERQDLIQALPFARRFARALEGNQKQGDQLVALAIRDMANRKGGHDIGVRYRLYRSVIACFRPESEASHAPSSLTLTQRFVLLLTSLEEVPLSAVALILDCSESEILADIAKANEGLRSVAETSVLIIEDEPIIAMDIQDVVQQCGHRIAGVAYTEADAVRLAKETRPGLILADINLGGGGDGMHAVGRIMKDHQAPVIFVTAYPERLLTGEQEEPSFIITKPFEPTTLAITTYQAVTGGLKAI
;
A
#
# COMPACT_ATOMS: atom_id res chain seq x y z
N MET A 1 -29.47 -16.21 3.72
CA MET A 1 -28.77 -15.35 2.72
C MET A 1 -28.16 -14.10 3.36
N VAL A 2 -28.92 -13.32 4.13
CA VAL A 2 -28.42 -12.06 4.76
C VAL A 2 -27.22 -12.28 5.70
N ASP A 3 -27.19 -13.37 6.48
CA ASP A 3 -26.11 -13.65 7.42
C ASP A 3 -24.80 -14.08 6.74
N ALA A 4 -24.87 -14.86 5.65
CA ALA A 4 -23.70 -15.27 4.89
C ALA A 4 -23.03 -14.07 4.19
N GLU A 5 -23.83 -13.21 3.53
CA GLU A 5 -23.32 -12.01 2.86
C GLU A 5 -22.72 -11.01 3.86
N ARG A 6 -23.31 -10.91 5.06
CA ARG A 6 -22.74 -10.10 6.13
C ARG A 6 -21.40 -10.64 6.62
N GLN A 7 -21.26 -11.94 6.75
CA GLN A 7 -20.01 -12.59 7.15
C GLN A 7 -18.93 -12.38 6.09
N ASP A 8 -19.26 -12.55 4.80
CA ASP A 8 -18.37 -12.30 3.68
C ASP A 8 -17.90 -10.84 3.65
N LEU A 9 -18.81 -9.89 3.96
CA LEU A 9 -18.45 -8.47 4.03
C LEU A 9 -17.47 -8.21 5.17
N ILE A 10 -17.68 -8.80 6.35
CA ILE A 10 -16.76 -8.64 7.49
C ILE A 10 -15.37 -9.17 7.12
N GLN A 11 -15.29 -10.31 6.44
CA GLN A 11 -14.01 -10.87 5.97
C GLN A 11 -13.34 -10.03 4.89
N ALA A 12 -14.11 -9.31 4.07
CA ALA A 12 -13.58 -8.45 3.02
C ALA A 12 -13.05 -7.09 3.53
N LEU A 13 -13.50 -6.64 4.72
CA LEU A 13 -13.16 -5.32 5.27
C LEU A 13 -11.66 -5.04 5.41
N PRO A 14 -10.82 -5.94 5.96
CA PRO A 14 -9.40 -5.68 6.10
C PRO A 14 -8.72 -5.38 4.76
N PHE A 15 -9.07 -6.14 3.73
CA PHE A 15 -8.55 -5.97 2.37
C PHE A 15 -9.01 -4.63 1.76
N ALA A 16 -10.30 -4.32 1.86
CA ALA A 16 -10.83 -3.05 1.34
C ALA A 16 -10.23 -1.83 2.05
N ARG A 17 -9.96 -1.93 3.37
CA ARG A 17 -9.28 -0.89 4.14
C ARG A 17 -7.85 -0.71 3.66
N ARG A 18 -7.09 -1.80 3.47
CA ARG A 18 -5.72 -1.76 2.93
C ARG A 18 -5.69 -1.10 1.56
N PHE A 19 -6.56 -1.52 0.64
CA PHE A 19 -6.67 -0.94 -0.70
C PHE A 19 -7.02 0.56 -0.66
N ALA A 20 -8.05 0.95 0.09
CA ALA A 20 -8.50 2.34 0.19
C ALA A 20 -7.45 3.26 0.84
N ARG A 21 -6.74 2.77 1.85
CA ARG A 21 -5.64 3.51 2.49
C ARG A 21 -4.46 3.70 1.56
N ALA A 22 -4.11 2.68 0.77
CA ALA A 22 -3.09 2.79 -0.25
C ALA A 22 -3.48 3.81 -1.35
N LEU A 23 -4.76 3.93 -1.68
CA LEU A 23 -5.27 4.94 -2.60
C LEU A 23 -5.20 6.37 -2.02
N GLU A 24 -5.62 6.54 -0.76
CA GLU A 24 -5.72 7.84 -0.10
C GLU A 24 -4.40 8.31 0.53
N GLY A 25 -3.45 7.40 0.76
CA GLY A 25 -2.18 7.69 1.42
C GLY A 25 -2.29 7.87 2.94
N ASN A 26 -3.48 7.74 3.53
CA ASN A 26 -3.67 7.81 4.98
C ASN A 26 -4.87 6.97 5.48
N GLN A 27 -4.81 6.58 6.75
CA GLN A 27 -5.81 5.74 7.39
C GLN A 27 -7.19 6.38 7.42
N LYS A 28 -7.30 7.62 7.89
CA LYS A 28 -8.59 8.28 8.13
C LYS A 28 -9.41 8.43 6.85
N GLN A 29 -8.80 8.90 5.78
CA GLN A 29 -9.47 9.05 4.49
C GLN A 29 -9.80 7.68 3.87
N GLY A 30 -8.88 6.71 3.95
CA GLY A 30 -9.12 5.35 3.47
C GLY A 30 -10.29 4.67 4.18
N ASP A 31 -10.39 4.79 5.50
CA ASP A 31 -11.49 4.20 6.27
C ASP A 31 -12.82 4.92 5.99
N GLN A 32 -12.81 6.24 5.78
CA GLN A 32 -13.98 6.99 5.33
C GLN A 32 -14.44 6.55 3.93
N LEU A 33 -13.49 6.33 3.01
CA LEU A 33 -13.79 5.83 1.66
C LEU A 33 -14.44 4.45 1.71
N VAL A 34 -13.95 3.54 2.55
CA VAL A 34 -14.59 2.22 2.73
C VAL A 34 -15.99 2.35 3.30
N ALA A 35 -16.21 3.23 4.28
CA ALA A 35 -17.55 3.46 4.83
C ALA A 35 -18.53 4.01 3.76
N LEU A 36 -18.08 4.88 2.86
CA LEU A 36 -18.86 5.35 1.71
C LEU A 36 -19.14 4.21 0.73
N ALA A 37 -18.14 3.37 0.42
CA ALA A 37 -18.25 2.25 -0.49
C ALA A 37 -19.28 1.21 0.01
N ILE A 38 -19.32 0.91 1.31
CA ILE A 38 -20.31 0.00 1.89
C ILE A 38 -21.72 0.56 1.70
N ARG A 39 -21.93 1.85 1.93
CA ARG A 39 -23.23 2.51 1.72
C ARG A 39 -23.64 2.49 0.24
N ASP A 40 -22.71 2.76 -0.67
CA ASP A 40 -22.92 2.69 -2.11
C ASP A 40 -23.33 1.27 -2.53
N MET A 41 -22.61 0.26 -2.06
CA MET A 41 -22.90 -1.15 -2.33
C MET A 41 -24.29 -1.57 -1.81
N ALA A 42 -24.70 -1.09 -0.64
CA ALA A 42 -26.01 -1.38 -0.08
C ALA A 42 -27.15 -0.73 -0.89
N ASN A 43 -26.90 0.39 -1.55
CA ASN A 43 -27.88 1.11 -2.36
C ASN A 43 -27.98 0.60 -3.81
N ARG A 44 -26.97 -0.09 -4.31
CA ARG A 44 -26.96 -0.67 -5.67
C ARG A 44 -27.73 -2.00 -5.68
N LYS A 45 -28.86 -2.02 -6.35
CA LYS A 45 -29.58 -3.27 -6.65
C LYS A 45 -28.92 -3.94 -7.87
N GLY A 46 -28.18 -5.01 -7.65
CA GLY A 46 -27.55 -5.81 -8.71
C GLY A 46 -26.03 -5.96 -8.51
N GLY A 47 -25.40 -6.85 -9.26
CA GLY A 47 -23.95 -7.12 -9.17
C GLY A 47 -23.61 -8.33 -8.30
N HIS A 48 -24.53 -9.27 -8.17
CA HIS A 48 -24.29 -10.55 -7.46
C HIS A 48 -23.37 -11.50 -8.24
N ASP A 49 -22.94 -11.10 -9.44
CA ASP A 49 -22.13 -11.93 -10.35
C ASP A 49 -20.68 -12.09 -9.88
N ILE A 50 -20.23 -11.25 -8.97
CA ILE A 50 -18.87 -11.30 -8.39
C ILE A 50 -18.94 -11.33 -6.87
N GLY A 51 -17.92 -11.95 -6.24
CA GLY A 51 -17.84 -12.09 -4.78
C GLY A 51 -17.87 -10.74 -4.04
N VAL A 52 -18.31 -10.76 -2.79
CA VAL A 52 -18.49 -9.56 -1.94
C VAL A 52 -17.22 -8.69 -1.88
N ARG A 53 -16.03 -9.31 -1.77
CA ARG A 53 -14.74 -8.61 -1.76
C ARG A 53 -14.54 -7.78 -3.04
N TYR A 54 -14.84 -8.33 -4.20
CA TYR A 54 -14.66 -7.65 -5.49
C TYR A 54 -15.71 -6.56 -5.72
N ARG A 55 -16.96 -6.79 -5.26
CA ARG A 55 -17.98 -5.73 -5.26
C ARG A 55 -17.56 -4.55 -4.38
N LEU A 56 -16.94 -4.83 -3.23
CA LEU A 56 -16.47 -3.80 -2.33
C LEU A 56 -15.32 -2.98 -2.97
N TYR A 57 -14.35 -3.62 -3.63
CA TYR A 57 -13.32 -2.90 -4.40
C TYR A 57 -13.94 -2.02 -5.50
N ARG A 58 -14.90 -2.53 -6.27
CA ARG A 58 -15.62 -1.75 -7.28
C ARG A 58 -16.28 -0.51 -6.67
N SER A 59 -16.91 -0.65 -5.52
CA SER A 59 -17.54 0.47 -4.83
C SER A 59 -16.52 1.45 -4.25
N VAL A 60 -15.39 0.98 -3.72
CA VAL A 60 -14.27 1.85 -3.29
C VAL A 60 -13.79 2.70 -4.46
N ILE A 61 -13.52 2.10 -5.62
CA ILE A 61 -13.10 2.80 -6.84
C ILE A 61 -14.16 3.81 -7.30
N ALA A 62 -15.42 3.43 -7.30
CA ALA A 62 -16.52 4.31 -7.70
C ALA A 62 -16.72 5.52 -6.76
N CYS A 63 -16.39 5.37 -5.48
CA CYS A 63 -16.48 6.43 -4.48
C CYS A 63 -15.20 7.27 -4.36
N PHE A 64 -14.06 6.76 -4.85
CA PHE A 64 -12.80 7.49 -4.79
C PHE A 64 -12.85 8.78 -5.60
N ARG A 65 -12.40 9.87 -4.99
CA ARG A 65 -12.31 11.20 -5.62
C ARG A 65 -10.95 11.79 -5.31
N PRO A 66 -10.05 11.87 -6.29
CA PRO A 66 -8.75 12.52 -6.10
C PRO A 66 -8.96 14.01 -5.80
N GLU A 67 -8.27 14.55 -4.80
CA GLU A 67 -8.45 15.95 -4.38
C GLU A 67 -7.92 16.97 -5.39
N SER A 68 -7.17 16.57 -6.38
CA SER A 68 -6.65 17.47 -7.41
C SER A 68 -6.27 16.70 -8.68
N GLU A 69 -6.85 17.09 -9.82
CA GLU A 69 -6.33 16.75 -11.14
C GLU A 69 -5.04 17.51 -11.49
N ALA A 70 -4.55 18.38 -10.59
CA ALA A 70 -3.55 19.39 -10.87
C ALA A 70 -2.08 18.89 -10.83
N SER A 71 -1.83 17.62 -10.57
CA SER A 71 -0.46 17.06 -10.56
C SER A 71 -0.28 15.99 -11.64
N HIS A 72 -0.57 16.33 -12.89
CA HIS A 72 -0.12 15.54 -14.02
C HIS A 72 1.31 15.95 -14.38
N ALA A 73 2.28 15.56 -13.56
CA ALA A 73 3.62 15.43 -14.09
C ALA A 73 3.57 14.40 -15.23
N PRO A 74 4.26 14.60 -16.35
CA PRO A 74 4.23 13.67 -17.50
C PRO A 74 4.60 12.22 -17.16
N SER A 75 5.13 11.99 -15.97
CA SER A 75 5.57 10.72 -15.41
C SER A 75 4.61 10.09 -14.39
N SER A 76 3.44 10.67 -14.13
CA SER A 76 2.52 10.14 -13.13
C SER A 76 1.64 9.03 -13.69
N LEU A 77 1.40 7.98 -12.89
CA LEU A 77 0.44 6.93 -13.23
C LEU A 77 -0.97 7.50 -13.34
N THR A 78 -1.72 7.04 -14.35
CA THR A 78 -3.17 7.32 -14.42
C THR A 78 -3.91 6.66 -13.26
N LEU A 79 -5.12 7.13 -12.95
CA LEU A 79 -5.95 6.52 -11.92
C LEU A 79 -6.23 5.03 -12.21
N THR A 80 -6.52 4.69 -13.47
CA THR A 80 -6.74 3.30 -13.88
C THR A 80 -5.49 2.46 -13.63
N GLN A 81 -4.33 2.94 -14.01
CA GLN A 81 -3.05 2.26 -13.75
C GLN A 81 -2.81 2.05 -12.25
N ARG A 82 -3.12 3.06 -11.40
CA ARG A 82 -3.03 2.92 -9.94
C ARG A 82 -3.98 1.84 -9.42
N PHE A 83 -5.23 1.82 -9.88
CA PHE A 83 -6.20 0.80 -9.48
C PHE A 83 -5.74 -0.60 -9.91
N VAL A 84 -5.32 -0.76 -11.15
CA VAL A 84 -4.83 -2.03 -11.69
C VAL A 84 -3.66 -2.54 -10.85
N LEU A 85 -2.66 -1.69 -10.63
CA LEU A 85 -1.46 -2.08 -9.90
C LEU A 85 -1.75 -2.43 -8.43
N LEU A 86 -2.57 -1.63 -7.74
CA LEU A 86 -2.92 -1.93 -6.35
C LEU A 86 -3.75 -3.21 -6.23
N LEU A 87 -4.70 -3.44 -7.14
CA LEU A 87 -5.50 -4.66 -7.13
C LEU A 87 -4.65 -5.90 -7.43
N THR A 88 -3.78 -5.85 -8.45
CA THR A 88 -2.99 -7.01 -8.86
C THR A 88 -1.84 -7.29 -7.91
N SER A 89 -1.09 -6.28 -7.48
CA SER A 89 0.16 -6.46 -6.75
C SER A 89 0.00 -6.35 -5.23
N LEU A 90 -0.83 -5.43 -4.71
CA LEU A 90 -1.03 -5.30 -3.27
C LEU A 90 -2.12 -6.24 -2.75
N GLU A 91 -3.21 -6.38 -3.50
CA GLU A 91 -4.37 -7.18 -3.11
C GLU A 91 -4.38 -8.58 -3.73
N GLU A 92 -3.42 -8.88 -4.61
CA GLU A 92 -3.24 -10.18 -5.29
C GLU A 92 -4.51 -10.66 -6.00
N VAL A 93 -5.26 -9.73 -6.57
CA VAL A 93 -6.50 -10.04 -7.30
C VAL A 93 -6.14 -10.58 -8.68
N PRO A 94 -6.67 -11.75 -9.09
CA PRO A 94 -6.45 -12.29 -10.42
C PRO A 94 -6.90 -11.34 -11.54
N LEU A 95 -6.19 -11.32 -12.68
CA LEU A 95 -6.48 -10.42 -13.81
C LEU A 95 -7.93 -10.49 -14.27
N SER A 96 -8.50 -11.70 -14.33
CA SER A 96 -9.92 -11.90 -14.70
C SER A 96 -10.89 -11.21 -13.72
N ALA A 97 -10.56 -11.19 -12.42
CA ALA A 97 -11.38 -10.49 -11.44
C ALA A 97 -11.16 -8.97 -11.48
N VAL A 98 -9.93 -8.51 -11.76
CA VAL A 98 -9.65 -7.08 -11.99
C VAL A 98 -10.43 -6.58 -13.20
N ALA A 99 -10.49 -7.36 -14.28
CA ALA A 99 -11.30 -7.06 -15.47
C ALA A 99 -12.77 -6.85 -15.12
N LEU A 100 -13.32 -7.73 -14.29
CA LEU A 100 -14.69 -7.59 -13.78
C LEU A 100 -14.86 -6.37 -12.86
N ILE A 101 -13.91 -6.08 -12.00
CA ILE A 101 -13.96 -4.93 -11.08
C ILE A 101 -13.96 -3.62 -11.85
N LEU A 102 -13.11 -3.49 -12.88
CA LEU A 102 -12.91 -2.26 -13.65
C LEU A 102 -13.79 -2.15 -14.90
N ASP A 103 -14.59 -3.18 -15.19
CA ASP A 103 -15.44 -3.26 -16.40
C ASP A 103 -14.65 -3.08 -17.71
N CYS A 104 -13.55 -3.81 -17.84
CA CYS A 104 -12.65 -3.80 -19.00
C CYS A 104 -12.14 -5.19 -19.33
N SER A 105 -11.39 -5.35 -20.42
CA SER A 105 -10.78 -6.61 -20.82
C SER A 105 -9.46 -6.89 -20.11
N GLU A 106 -9.07 -8.16 -19.98
CA GLU A 106 -7.75 -8.53 -19.45
C GLU A 106 -6.60 -7.97 -20.31
N SER A 107 -6.80 -7.83 -21.61
CA SER A 107 -5.81 -7.24 -22.53
C SER A 107 -5.55 -5.75 -22.24
N GLU A 108 -6.59 -5.00 -21.88
CA GLU A 108 -6.46 -3.60 -21.45
C GLU A 108 -5.70 -3.50 -20.13
N ILE A 109 -5.99 -4.40 -19.18
CA ILE A 109 -5.27 -4.46 -17.89
C ILE A 109 -3.78 -4.75 -18.12
N LEU A 110 -3.45 -5.73 -18.95
CA LEU A 110 -2.04 -6.04 -19.27
C LEU A 110 -1.32 -4.87 -19.94
N ALA A 111 -2.00 -4.14 -20.82
CA ALA A 111 -1.46 -2.94 -21.44
C ALA A 111 -1.23 -1.81 -20.40
N ASP A 112 -2.16 -1.64 -19.45
CA ASP A 112 -2.01 -0.67 -18.37
C ASP A 112 -0.87 -1.04 -17.39
N ILE A 113 -0.70 -2.32 -17.08
CA ILE A 113 0.43 -2.81 -16.27
C ILE A 113 1.75 -2.50 -16.98
N ALA A 114 1.86 -2.78 -18.28
CA ALA A 114 3.08 -2.52 -19.04
C ALA A 114 3.44 -1.04 -19.05
N LYS A 115 2.47 -0.16 -19.33
CA LYS A 115 2.67 1.30 -19.31
C LYS A 115 2.99 1.81 -17.91
N ALA A 116 2.31 1.28 -16.90
CA ALA A 116 2.55 1.67 -15.52
C ALA A 116 3.97 1.31 -15.05
N ASN A 117 4.48 0.15 -15.43
CA ASN A 117 5.86 -0.26 -15.12
C ASN A 117 6.91 0.67 -15.75
N GLU A 118 6.63 1.26 -16.92
CA GLU A 118 7.47 2.32 -17.49
C GLU A 118 7.41 3.60 -16.65
N GLY A 119 6.20 3.99 -16.21
CA GLY A 119 5.98 5.17 -15.35
C GLY A 119 6.63 5.04 -13.97
N LEU A 120 6.61 3.86 -13.37
CA LEU A 120 7.23 3.61 -12.05
C LEU A 120 8.73 3.89 -12.03
N ARG A 121 9.43 3.69 -13.16
CA ARG A 121 10.86 3.97 -13.29
C ARG A 121 11.20 5.45 -13.37
N SER A 122 10.20 6.32 -13.54
CA SER A 122 10.40 7.77 -13.71
C SER A 122 10.16 8.58 -12.44
N VAL A 123 9.95 7.93 -11.30
CA VAL A 123 9.71 8.60 -10.01
C VAL A 123 10.97 9.29 -9.51
N ALA A 124 10.79 10.44 -8.88
CA ALA A 124 11.88 11.14 -8.24
C ALA A 124 12.60 10.22 -7.23
N GLU A 125 13.92 10.16 -7.36
CA GLU A 125 14.78 9.42 -6.45
C GLU A 125 14.52 9.84 -4.99
N THR A 126 14.29 8.86 -4.11
CA THR A 126 14.18 9.11 -2.68
C THR A 126 15.21 8.28 -1.90
N SER A 127 15.49 8.69 -0.67
CA SER A 127 16.37 7.96 0.24
C SER A 127 15.53 7.04 1.15
N VAL A 128 15.89 5.77 1.23
CA VAL A 128 15.11 4.73 1.91
C VAL A 128 15.90 4.17 3.10
N LEU A 129 15.31 4.23 4.30
CA LEU A 129 15.78 3.50 5.47
C LEU A 129 15.07 2.15 5.52
N ILE A 130 15.84 1.07 5.61
CA ILE A 130 15.35 -0.29 5.76
C ILE A 130 15.57 -0.72 7.21
N ILE A 131 14.52 -1.23 7.87
CA ILE A 131 14.54 -1.76 9.23
C ILE A 131 14.15 -3.22 9.14
N GLU A 132 15.14 -4.11 9.18
CA GLU A 132 14.97 -5.55 8.95
C GLU A 132 16.12 -6.29 9.65
N ASP A 133 15.84 -7.22 10.54
CA ASP A 133 16.85 -7.96 11.31
C ASP A 133 17.46 -9.13 10.55
N GLU A 134 16.79 -9.66 9.54
CA GLU A 134 17.28 -10.73 8.69
C GLU A 134 18.13 -10.20 7.53
N PRO A 135 19.48 -10.41 7.52
CA PRO A 135 20.36 -9.80 6.52
C PRO A 135 20.02 -10.18 5.07
N ILE A 136 19.54 -11.41 4.84
CA ILE A 136 19.18 -11.89 3.50
C ILE A 136 17.95 -11.12 2.99
N ILE A 137 16.91 -10.99 3.82
CA ILE A 137 15.70 -10.23 3.46
C ILE A 137 16.04 -8.76 3.27
N ALA A 138 16.87 -8.19 4.14
CA ALA A 138 17.35 -6.82 4.00
C ALA A 138 18.07 -6.59 2.66
N MET A 139 18.87 -7.55 2.19
CA MET A 139 19.54 -7.49 0.88
C MET A 139 18.52 -7.53 -0.27
N ASP A 140 17.56 -8.44 -0.22
CA ASP A 140 16.51 -8.53 -1.25
C ASP A 140 15.71 -7.23 -1.35
N ILE A 141 15.37 -6.62 -0.21
CA ILE A 141 14.69 -5.31 -0.17
C ILE A 141 15.58 -4.21 -0.77
N GLN A 142 16.88 -4.19 -0.43
CA GLN A 142 17.83 -3.21 -0.98
C GLN A 142 17.91 -3.30 -2.51
N ASP A 143 18.03 -4.52 -3.04
CA ASP A 143 18.12 -4.75 -4.48
C ASP A 143 16.89 -4.22 -5.21
N VAL A 144 15.69 -4.48 -4.70
CA VAL A 144 14.44 -3.97 -5.28
C VAL A 144 14.37 -2.45 -5.19
N VAL A 145 14.70 -1.86 -4.04
CA VAL A 145 14.71 -0.41 -3.84
C VAL A 145 15.67 0.29 -4.83
N GLN A 146 16.86 -0.26 -5.05
CA GLN A 146 17.84 0.26 -5.99
C GLN A 146 17.39 0.09 -7.44
N GLN A 147 16.77 -1.04 -7.80
CA GLN A 147 16.20 -1.28 -9.13
C GLN A 147 15.07 -0.31 -9.46
N CYS A 148 14.35 0.19 -8.43
CA CYS A 148 13.34 1.24 -8.57
C CYS A 148 13.93 2.66 -8.69
N GLY A 149 15.27 2.80 -8.66
CA GLY A 149 15.94 4.11 -8.78
C GLY A 149 16.02 4.90 -7.48
N HIS A 150 15.81 4.27 -6.32
CA HIS A 150 15.93 4.92 -5.02
C HIS A 150 17.30 4.64 -4.38
N ARG A 151 17.71 5.51 -3.45
CA ARG A 151 18.97 5.35 -2.70
C ARG A 151 18.72 4.71 -1.33
N ILE A 152 19.61 3.85 -0.89
CA ILE A 152 19.61 3.33 0.47
C ILE A 152 20.20 4.37 1.41
N ALA A 153 19.41 4.87 2.36
CA ALA A 153 19.85 5.77 3.44
C ALA A 153 20.59 5.00 4.54
N GLY A 154 20.19 3.75 4.76
CA GLY A 154 20.81 2.84 5.71
C GLY A 154 19.98 1.56 5.88
N VAL A 155 20.61 0.58 6.54
CA VAL A 155 19.95 -0.67 6.96
C VAL A 155 20.13 -0.78 8.47
N ALA A 156 19.02 -0.88 9.19
CA ALA A 156 18.98 -1.06 10.63
C ALA A 156 18.53 -2.48 10.96
N TYR A 157 19.29 -3.16 11.76
CA TYR A 157 18.99 -4.52 12.22
C TYR A 157 18.36 -4.54 13.62
N THR A 158 18.32 -3.37 14.27
CA THR A 158 17.77 -3.18 15.62
C THR A 158 16.96 -1.89 15.71
N GLU A 159 16.08 -1.81 16.70
CA GLU A 159 15.33 -0.59 16.98
C GLU A 159 16.24 0.61 17.27
N ALA A 160 17.32 0.41 18.02
CA ALA A 160 18.26 1.48 18.37
C ALA A 160 18.98 2.03 17.13
N ASP A 161 19.42 1.14 16.24
CA ASP A 161 20.04 1.53 14.96
C ASP A 161 19.05 2.25 14.06
N ALA A 162 17.80 1.80 14.00
CA ALA A 162 16.76 2.44 13.21
C ALA A 162 16.55 3.91 13.61
N VAL A 163 16.40 4.17 14.90
CA VAL A 163 16.23 5.53 15.42
C VAL A 163 17.47 6.39 15.16
N ARG A 164 18.67 5.84 15.38
CA ARG A 164 19.93 6.55 15.13
C ARG A 164 20.08 6.91 13.65
N LEU A 165 19.91 5.93 12.75
CA LEU A 165 20.05 6.13 11.31
C LEU A 165 19.00 7.09 10.77
N ALA A 166 17.75 7.01 11.21
CA ALA A 166 16.71 7.94 10.80
C ALA A 166 17.05 9.38 11.17
N LYS A 167 17.62 9.62 12.36
CA LYS A 167 18.05 10.94 12.82
C LYS A 167 19.24 11.48 11.98
N GLU A 168 20.19 10.62 11.64
CA GLU A 168 21.39 10.97 10.89
C GLU A 168 21.09 11.24 9.41
N THR A 169 20.25 10.38 8.78
CA THR A 169 20.05 10.39 7.32
C THR A 169 18.78 11.10 6.87
N ARG A 170 17.80 11.30 7.77
CA ARG A 170 16.47 11.87 7.48
C ARG A 170 15.88 11.28 6.19
N PRO A 171 15.55 9.97 6.19
CA PRO A 171 15.11 9.26 4.99
C PRO A 171 13.80 9.82 4.45
N GLY A 172 13.63 9.79 3.13
CA GLY A 172 12.36 10.16 2.47
C GLY A 172 11.32 9.05 2.49
N LEU A 173 11.70 7.81 2.88
CA LEU A 173 10.82 6.65 3.03
C LEU A 173 11.43 5.68 4.04
N ILE A 174 10.58 5.02 4.81
CA ILE A 174 10.96 3.95 5.74
C ILE A 174 10.29 2.65 5.32
N LEU A 175 11.05 1.57 5.15
CA LEU A 175 10.57 0.21 5.02
C LEU A 175 10.90 -0.53 6.31
N ALA A 176 9.90 -1.09 7.00
CA ALA A 176 10.11 -1.68 8.32
C ALA A 176 9.44 -3.05 8.47
N ASP A 177 10.18 -4.06 8.92
CA ASP A 177 9.54 -5.23 9.51
C ASP A 177 9.01 -4.90 10.91
N ILE A 178 7.95 -5.58 11.30
CA ILE A 178 7.37 -5.47 12.65
C ILE A 178 8.24 -6.21 13.65
N ASN A 179 8.66 -7.44 13.31
CA ASN A 179 9.43 -8.30 14.19
C ASN A 179 10.91 -8.10 13.94
N LEU A 180 11.57 -7.46 14.88
CA LEU A 180 13.03 -7.39 14.92
C LEU A 180 13.53 -8.38 15.97
N GLY A 181 14.40 -9.28 15.59
CA GLY A 181 14.93 -10.32 16.46
C GLY A 181 15.43 -9.80 17.82
N GLY A 182 15.54 -10.71 18.78
CA GLY A 182 15.99 -10.35 20.13
C GLY A 182 14.95 -9.57 20.96
N GLY A 183 13.68 -9.57 20.54
CA GLY A 183 12.58 -8.88 21.23
C GLY A 183 12.38 -7.42 20.81
N GLY A 184 13.02 -6.98 19.72
CA GLY A 184 12.79 -5.67 19.13
C GLY A 184 11.46 -5.59 18.38
N ASP A 185 10.86 -4.40 18.32
CA ASP A 185 9.61 -4.12 17.64
C ASP A 185 9.77 -2.96 16.66
N GLY A 186 9.56 -3.24 15.34
CA GLY A 186 9.68 -2.24 14.30
C GLY A 186 8.59 -1.17 14.37
N MET A 187 7.39 -1.48 14.89
CA MET A 187 6.35 -0.46 15.13
C MET A 187 6.81 0.54 16.17
N HIS A 188 7.43 0.05 17.25
CA HIS A 188 7.97 0.90 18.28
C HIS A 188 9.13 1.77 17.78
N ALA A 189 10.03 1.18 16.96
CA ALA A 189 11.09 1.94 16.28
C ALA A 189 10.52 3.07 15.43
N VAL A 190 9.56 2.76 14.55
CA VAL A 190 8.88 3.74 13.68
C VAL A 190 8.16 4.80 14.52
N GLY A 191 7.43 4.41 15.55
CA GLY A 191 6.73 5.36 16.44
C GLY A 191 7.69 6.35 17.14
N ARG A 192 8.92 5.92 17.45
CA ARG A 192 9.97 6.81 17.98
C ARG A 192 10.52 7.76 16.91
N ILE A 193 10.77 7.23 15.69
CA ILE A 193 11.27 8.03 14.57
C ILE A 193 10.27 9.12 14.20
N MET A 194 8.98 8.78 14.10
CA MET A 194 7.92 9.69 13.68
C MET A 194 7.69 10.88 14.62
N LYS A 195 8.20 10.85 15.84
CA LYS A 195 8.16 12.01 16.75
C LYS A 195 9.07 13.17 16.29
N ASP A 196 10.19 12.82 15.66
CA ASP A 196 11.23 13.78 15.27
C ASP A 196 11.35 13.96 13.75
N HIS A 197 10.87 12.98 12.98
CA HIS A 197 11.00 12.95 11.52
C HIS A 197 9.79 12.30 10.88
N GLN A 198 9.00 13.07 10.12
CA GLN A 198 7.85 12.60 9.37
C GLN A 198 8.32 12.08 8.00
N ALA A 199 8.08 10.82 7.73
CA ALA A 199 8.32 10.18 6.43
C ALA A 199 7.23 9.13 6.16
N PRO A 200 6.88 8.84 4.91
CA PRO A 200 6.05 7.69 4.59
C PRO A 200 6.67 6.40 5.14
N VAL A 201 5.81 5.50 5.64
CA VAL A 201 6.22 4.20 6.18
C VAL A 201 5.47 3.10 5.46
N ILE A 202 6.21 2.08 5.02
CA ILE A 202 5.67 0.82 4.52
C ILE A 202 6.12 -0.28 5.50
N PHE A 203 5.17 -0.98 6.10
CA PHE A 203 5.49 -2.19 6.85
C PHE A 203 5.55 -3.39 5.92
N VAL A 204 6.65 -4.14 6.00
CA VAL A 204 6.90 -5.37 5.22
C VAL A 204 6.99 -6.52 6.21
N THR A 205 5.94 -7.32 6.36
CA THR A 205 5.82 -8.28 7.45
C THR A 205 5.15 -9.60 7.06
N ALA A 206 5.49 -10.68 7.77
CA ALA A 206 4.77 -11.95 7.67
C ALA A 206 3.46 -11.97 8.49
N TYR A 207 3.20 -10.93 9.33
CA TYR A 207 2.08 -10.90 10.27
C TYR A 207 1.24 -9.61 10.13
N PRO A 208 0.60 -9.38 8.97
CA PRO A 208 -0.15 -8.16 8.70
C PRO A 208 -1.34 -7.96 9.65
N GLU A 209 -1.90 -9.05 10.20
CA GLU A 209 -3.00 -9.02 11.17
C GLU A 209 -2.65 -8.28 12.46
N ARG A 210 -1.39 -8.23 12.85
CA ARG A 210 -0.92 -7.47 14.02
C ARG A 210 -1.03 -5.96 13.83
N LEU A 211 -1.13 -5.50 12.59
CA LEU A 211 -1.24 -4.09 12.22
C LEU A 211 -2.68 -3.66 11.93
N LEU A 212 -3.60 -4.61 11.73
CA LEU A 212 -4.96 -4.35 11.26
C LEU A 212 -5.99 -4.68 12.35
N THR A 213 -5.73 -4.28 13.58
CA THR A 213 -6.57 -4.59 14.75
C THR A 213 -7.80 -3.71 14.88
N GLY A 214 -7.79 -2.52 14.28
CA GLY A 214 -8.86 -1.52 14.44
C GLY A 214 -8.81 -0.74 15.75
N GLU A 215 -7.87 -1.03 16.64
CA GLU A 215 -7.80 -0.44 18.00
C GLU A 215 -6.85 0.75 18.12
N GLN A 216 -5.90 0.88 17.20
CA GLN A 216 -4.88 1.93 17.18
C GLN A 216 -4.75 2.57 15.80
N GLU A 217 -3.90 3.59 15.69
CA GLU A 217 -3.49 4.09 14.37
C GLU A 217 -2.78 2.98 13.59
N GLU A 218 -3.36 2.63 12.46
CA GLU A 218 -2.87 1.58 11.60
C GLU A 218 -2.10 2.18 10.42
N PRO A 219 -1.02 1.54 9.95
CA PRO A 219 -0.24 2.05 8.83
C PRO A 219 -1.07 2.08 7.53
N SER A 220 -0.76 3.06 6.67
CA SER A 220 -1.39 3.20 5.36
C SER A 220 -0.90 2.16 4.37
N PHE A 221 0.34 1.70 4.51
CA PHE A 221 0.98 0.78 3.59
C PHE A 221 1.53 -0.45 4.34
N ILE A 222 1.05 -1.62 3.93
CA ILE A 222 1.47 -2.92 4.47
C ILE A 222 1.69 -3.87 3.30
N ILE A 223 2.86 -4.49 3.27
CA ILE A 223 3.23 -5.56 2.33
C ILE A 223 3.39 -6.84 3.14
N THR A 224 2.76 -7.92 2.68
CA THR A 224 2.88 -9.24 3.31
C THR A 224 4.08 -9.99 2.74
N LYS A 225 4.90 -10.59 3.59
CA LYS A 225 5.98 -11.52 3.21
C LYS A 225 5.40 -12.93 2.96
N PRO A 226 5.85 -13.67 1.93
CA PRO A 226 6.77 -13.24 0.86
C PRO A 226 6.08 -12.28 -0.11
N PHE A 227 6.83 -11.38 -0.74
CA PHE A 227 6.29 -10.40 -1.68
C PHE A 227 7.03 -10.45 -3.02
N GLU A 228 6.33 -10.06 -4.08
CA GLU A 228 6.94 -9.88 -5.39
C GLU A 228 7.63 -8.51 -5.47
N PRO A 229 8.77 -8.38 -6.18
CA PRO A 229 9.46 -7.11 -6.37
C PRO A 229 8.54 -5.99 -6.88
N THR A 230 7.61 -6.31 -7.76
CA THR A 230 6.61 -5.37 -8.29
C THR A 230 5.70 -4.80 -7.20
N THR A 231 5.33 -5.61 -6.20
CA THR A 231 4.51 -5.16 -5.06
C THR A 231 5.24 -4.09 -4.25
N LEU A 232 6.52 -4.31 -3.95
CA LEU A 232 7.34 -3.33 -3.24
C LEU A 232 7.51 -2.05 -4.05
N ALA A 233 7.82 -2.18 -5.36
CA ALA A 233 7.99 -1.05 -6.27
C ALA A 233 6.75 -0.14 -6.32
N ILE A 234 5.57 -0.74 -6.49
CA ILE A 234 4.29 -0.03 -6.57
C ILE A 234 3.94 0.63 -5.25
N THR A 235 4.10 -0.10 -4.15
CA THR A 235 3.77 0.45 -2.82
C THR A 235 4.72 1.58 -2.46
N THR A 236 6.00 1.47 -2.81
CA THR A 236 7.00 2.55 -2.67
C THR A 236 6.58 3.78 -3.48
N TYR A 237 6.20 3.58 -4.75
CA TYR A 237 5.67 4.66 -5.59
C TYR A 237 4.49 5.36 -4.91
N GLN A 238 3.50 4.61 -4.45
CA GLN A 238 2.30 5.17 -3.80
C GLN A 238 2.64 5.91 -2.51
N ALA A 239 3.54 5.37 -1.69
CA ALA A 239 3.95 5.99 -0.45
C ALA A 239 4.68 7.33 -0.69
N VAL A 240 5.55 7.37 -1.70
CA VAL A 240 6.33 8.58 -2.02
C VAL A 240 5.50 9.63 -2.74
N THR A 241 4.57 9.24 -3.63
CA THR A 241 3.77 10.19 -4.43
C THR A 241 2.42 10.54 -3.82
N GLY A 242 1.80 9.62 -3.08
CA GLY A 242 0.49 9.79 -2.45
C GLY A 242 0.55 10.31 -1.02
N GLY A 243 1.69 10.11 -0.32
CA GLY A 243 1.89 10.55 1.07
C GLY A 243 2.33 12.00 1.24
N LEU A 244 2.61 12.71 0.15
CA LEU A 244 2.99 14.14 0.17
C LEU A 244 1.77 15.06 0.05
N LYS A 245 0.69 14.78 0.76
CA LYS A 245 -0.25 15.83 1.10
C LYS A 245 0.34 16.57 2.31
N ALA A 246 1.02 17.67 2.01
CA ALA A 246 1.44 18.63 3.02
C ALA A 246 0.26 18.94 3.94
N ILE A 247 0.55 18.89 5.23
CA ILE A 247 -0.26 19.44 6.30
C ILE A 247 -0.53 20.91 6.04
#